data_2b1b6ab52e556df48b7d9510d424ed4d
#
_entry.id   2b1b6ab52e556df48b7d9510d424ed4d
#
_cell.length_a   1.000
_cell.length_b   1.000
_cell.length_c   1.000
_cell.angle_alpha   90.00
_cell.angle_beta   90.00
_cell.angle_gamma   90.00
#
_symmetry.space_group_name_H-M   'P 1'
#
loop_
_entity.id
_entity.type
_entity.pdbx_description
1 polymer ?
#
loop_
_entity_poly.entity_id
_entity_poly.type
_entity_poly.pdbx_seq_one_letter_code
_entity_poly.pdbx_strand_id
1 'polypeptide(L)'
;MTERPFLSVITVSFNSTKTIGQTLDSLQKQTSTDFESIVIDGASTDGTLEIVKSFGDLVTCFISEKDNGIYDAMNKGIEMARGQYLAFLNSDDAYFPDTVEWVKAFAKSTEASIIYGNLQKERELGGEILTRLEKPNLELMSKTMGVFHPATFVKAGLFERFGKYDLRFKQAADYHWLLRAYLEKTDFQYLNQALAKFSTGGVSNFSCETYREAAIIQKELGTGTHAEMEKLHELCLKKRKRNRLVSKLAEWPILRDIYRHQIKKRWN
;
A
#
# COMPACT_ATOMS: atom_id res chain seq x y z
N MET A 1 -25.03 -11.81 18.24
CA MET A 1 -23.59 -11.77 17.94
C MET A 1 -23.48 -11.31 16.48
N THR A 2 -22.89 -10.15 16.23
CA THR A 2 -22.63 -9.70 14.85
C THR A 2 -21.68 -10.70 14.21
N GLU A 3 -22.05 -11.26 13.05
CA GLU A 3 -21.16 -12.16 12.31
C GLU A 3 -19.81 -11.50 12.05
N ARG A 4 -18.75 -12.31 12.15
CA ARG A 4 -17.38 -11.86 11.87
C ARG A 4 -17.29 -11.45 10.40
N PRO A 5 -16.90 -10.20 10.05
CA PRO A 5 -16.82 -9.80 8.66
C PRO A 5 -15.75 -10.61 7.92
N PHE A 6 -15.93 -10.76 6.61
CA PHE A 6 -14.92 -11.42 5.78
C PHE A 6 -13.61 -10.63 5.75
N LEU A 7 -13.68 -9.30 5.63
CA LEU A 7 -12.51 -8.45 5.46
C LEU A 7 -12.51 -7.29 6.45
N SER A 8 -11.34 -7.00 7.07
CA SER A 8 -11.07 -5.71 7.69
C SER A 8 -10.18 -4.89 6.75
N VAL A 9 -10.68 -3.76 6.28
CA VAL A 9 -9.88 -2.78 5.51
C VAL A 9 -9.37 -1.72 6.47
N ILE A 10 -8.05 -1.68 6.63
CA ILE A 10 -7.35 -0.73 7.51
C ILE A 10 -6.82 0.41 6.65
N THR A 11 -7.35 1.61 6.89
CA THR A 11 -6.90 2.85 6.25
C THR A 11 -6.14 3.69 7.27
N VAL A 12 -4.91 4.05 6.94
CA VAL A 12 -4.10 4.96 7.77
C VAL A 12 -4.02 6.32 7.12
N SER A 13 -4.13 7.39 7.93
CA SER A 13 -4.14 8.77 7.44
C SER A 13 -3.32 9.71 8.31
N PHE A 14 -2.71 10.69 7.66
CA PHE A 14 -2.10 11.85 8.31
C PHE A 14 -2.10 13.04 7.36
N ASN A 15 -2.87 14.08 7.68
CA ASN A 15 -3.04 15.28 6.85
C ASN A 15 -3.41 14.92 5.39
N SER A 16 -4.48 14.16 5.23
CA SER A 16 -4.89 13.54 3.98
C SER A 16 -6.19 14.14 3.39
N THR A 17 -6.53 15.39 3.72
CA THR A 17 -7.76 16.09 3.26
C THR A 17 -8.01 15.94 1.76
N LYS A 18 -6.95 15.91 0.94
CA LYS A 18 -7.06 15.89 -0.52
C LYS A 18 -7.42 14.53 -1.09
N THR A 19 -7.18 13.46 -0.35
CA THR A 19 -7.20 12.09 -0.90
C THR A 19 -8.10 11.14 -0.15
N ILE A 20 -8.22 11.25 1.19
CA ILE A 20 -8.97 10.30 2.03
C ILE A 20 -10.42 10.11 1.57
N GLY A 21 -11.06 11.19 1.07
CA GLY A 21 -12.43 11.12 0.55
C GLY A 21 -12.57 10.17 -0.62
N GLN A 22 -11.58 10.13 -1.53
CA GLN A 22 -11.58 9.19 -2.67
C GLN A 22 -11.37 7.74 -2.20
N THR A 23 -10.53 7.52 -1.21
CA THR A 23 -10.29 6.20 -0.61
C THR A 23 -11.58 5.65 0.00
N LEU A 24 -12.23 6.43 0.87
CA LEU A 24 -13.47 6.02 1.53
C LEU A 24 -14.64 5.88 0.55
N ASP A 25 -14.74 6.74 -0.46
CA ASP A 25 -15.72 6.63 -1.55
C ASP A 25 -15.54 5.32 -2.33
N SER A 26 -14.30 4.85 -2.52
CA SER A 26 -14.02 3.55 -3.15
C SER A 26 -14.50 2.36 -2.30
N LEU A 27 -14.47 2.49 -0.98
CA LEU A 27 -15.03 1.49 -0.06
C LEU A 27 -16.55 1.55 -0.03
N GLN A 28 -17.14 2.74 -0.06
CA GLN A 28 -18.60 2.90 -0.12
C GLN A 28 -19.21 2.31 -1.40
N LYS A 29 -18.45 2.29 -2.49
CA LYS A 29 -18.86 1.73 -3.80
C LYS A 29 -18.61 0.25 -3.97
N GLN A 30 -18.15 -0.46 -2.94
CA GLN A 30 -17.97 -1.91 -3.03
C GLN A 30 -19.30 -2.63 -3.24
N THR A 31 -19.31 -3.61 -4.14
CA THR A 31 -20.50 -4.44 -4.43
C THR A 31 -20.80 -5.42 -3.29
N SER A 32 -19.79 -5.84 -2.54
CA SER A 32 -19.94 -6.64 -1.33
C SER A 32 -19.80 -5.76 -0.09
N THR A 33 -20.71 -5.89 0.86
CA THR A 33 -20.70 -5.21 2.16
C THR A 33 -20.10 -6.05 3.29
N ASP A 34 -19.58 -7.25 2.98
CA ASP A 34 -19.02 -8.16 3.97
C ASP A 34 -17.60 -7.74 4.40
N PHE A 35 -17.48 -6.51 4.82
CA PHE A 35 -16.24 -5.95 5.37
C PHE A 35 -16.52 -4.91 6.45
N GLU A 36 -15.50 -4.63 7.25
CA GLU A 36 -15.45 -3.47 8.13
C GLU A 36 -14.36 -2.51 7.64
N SER A 37 -14.60 -1.21 7.80
CA SER A 37 -13.62 -0.15 7.50
C SER A 37 -13.10 0.46 8.79
N ILE A 38 -11.80 0.36 9.01
CA ILE A 38 -11.08 0.86 10.18
C ILE A 38 -10.18 1.99 9.73
N VAL A 39 -10.36 3.19 10.29
CA VAL A 39 -9.53 4.35 9.98
C VAL A 39 -8.69 4.71 11.21
N ILE A 40 -7.36 4.73 11.03
CA ILE A 40 -6.40 5.17 12.04
C ILE A 40 -5.72 6.43 11.54
N ASP A 41 -5.96 7.53 12.25
CA ASP A 41 -5.44 8.85 11.89
C ASP A 41 -4.35 9.29 12.86
N GLY A 42 -3.24 9.80 12.35
CA GLY A 42 -2.05 10.22 13.07
C GLY A 42 -2.17 11.60 13.74
N ALA A 43 -3.36 12.00 14.21
CA ALA A 43 -3.70 13.32 14.75
C ALA A 43 -3.60 14.42 13.67
N SER A 44 -4.30 14.26 12.58
CA SER A 44 -4.42 15.26 11.49
C SER A 44 -5.02 16.59 11.98
N THR A 45 -4.59 17.69 11.34
CA THR A 45 -5.04 19.05 11.66
C THR A 45 -5.53 19.84 10.45
N ASP A 46 -5.70 19.18 9.29
CA ASP A 46 -5.96 19.81 7.99
C ASP A 46 -7.42 19.63 7.50
N GLY A 47 -8.35 19.12 8.33
CA GLY A 47 -9.72 18.80 7.92
C GLY A 47 -9.95 17.34 7.52
N THR A 48 -8.93 16.47 7.64
CA THR A 48 -9.06 15.03 7.38
C THR A 48 -10.14 14.39 8.24
N LEU A 49 -10.22 14.77 9.53
CA LEU A 49 -11.16 14.17 10.50
C LEU A 49 -12.62 14.44 10.13
N GLU A 50 -12.92 15.64 9.64
CA GLU A 50 -14.27 16.06 9.22
C GLU A 50 -14.72 15.23 8.01
N ILE A 51 -13.80 14.98 7.07
CA ILE A 51 -14.08 14.11 5.91
C ILE A 51 -14.37 12.69 6.38
N VAL A 52 -13.52 12.09 7.23
CA VAL A 52 -13.75 10.73 7.73
C VAL A 52 -15.11 10.61 8.42
N LYS A 53 -15.46 11.56 9.29
CA LYS A 53 -16.76 11.58 9.98
C LYS A 53 -17.95 11.70 9.02
N SER A 54 -17.81 12.36 7.88
CA SER A 54 -18.88 12.50 6.91
C SER A 54 -19.30 11.20 6.23
N PHE A 55 -18.49 10.16 6.28
CA PHE A 55 -18.82 8.83 5.75
C PHE A 55 -19.67 7.96 6.72
N GLY A 56 -19.94 8.45 7.95
CA GLY A 56 -20.90 7.83 8.87
C GLY A 56 -20.63 6.33 9.11
N ASP A 57 -21.67 5.52 8.89
CA ASP A 57 -21.67 4.08 9.20
C ASP A 57 -20.69 3.25 8.35
N LEU A 58 -20.15 3.80 7.26
CA LEU A 58 -19.11 3.13 6.49
C LEU A 58 -17.87 2.89 7.36
N VAL A 59 -17.50 3.88 8.19
CA VAL A 59 -16.32 3.79 9.05
C VAL A 59 -16.69 3.12 10.35
N THR A 60 -16.50 1.81 10.42
CA THR A 60 -16.89 0.97 11.55
C THR A 60 -16.08 1.30 12.82
N CYS A 61 -14.83 1.71 12.66
CA CYS A 61 -13.96 2.12 13.75
C CYS A 61 -13.06 3.28 13.30
N PHE A 62 -12.97 4.31 14.14
CA PHE A 62 -12.15 5.50 13.88
C PHE A 62 -11.39 5.91 15.14
N ILE A 63 -10.06 5.99 15.01
CA ILE A 63 -9.16 6.53 16.04
C ILE A 63 -8.33 7.64 15.43
N SER A 64 -8.20 8.77 16.13
CA SER A 64 -7.28 9.84 15.79
C SER A 64 -6.41 10.16 16.98
N GLU A 65 -5.14 9.80 16.90
CA GLU A 65 -4.13 10.06 17.92
C GLU A 65 -2.73 10.06 17.31
N LYS A 66 -1.76 10.66 17.99
CA LYS A 66 -0.37 10.65 17.51
C LYS A 66 0.14 9.21 17.37
N ASP A 67 0.86 8.98 16.30
CA ASP A 67 1.57 7.74 16.02
C ASP A 67 3.08 7.95 15.80
N ASN A 68 3.81 6.85 15.74
CA ASN A 68 5.25 6.81 15.46
C ASN A 68 5.54 6.50 13.98
N GLY A 69 4.60 6.79 13.08
CA GLY A 69 4.66 6.56 11.65
C GLY A 69 3.64 5.52 11.16
N ILE A 70 3.56 5.37 9.86
CA ILE A 70 2.54 4.60 9.13
C ILE A 70 2.33 3.18 9.68
N TYR A 71 3.40 2.46 10.04
CA TYR A 71 3.30 1.08 10.54
C TYR A 71 2.82 1.01 11.99
N ASP A 72 3.03 2.05 12.80
CA ASP A 72 2.43 2.14 14.12
C ASP A 72 0.91 2.30 14.01
N ALA A 73 0.44 3.16 13.13
CA ALA A 73 -0.98 3.30 12.81
C ALA A 73 -1.57 1.98 12.25
N MET A 74 -0.87 1.31 11.32
CA MET A 74 -1.30 -0.01 10.81
C MET A 74 -1.39 -1.06 11.93
N ASN A 75 -0.43 -1.08 12.86
CA ASN A 75 -0.44 -2.01 14.00
C ASN A 75 -1.63 -1.79 14.93
N LYS A 76 -2.03 -0.54 15.17
CA LYS A 76 -3.26 -0.21 15.91
C LYS A 76 -4.50 -0.74 15.17
N GLY A 77 -4.53 -0.57 13.84
CA GLY A 77 -5.61 -1.12 13.01
C GLY A 77 -5.69 -2.65 13.06
N ILE A 78 -4.55 -3.36 13.07
CA ILE A 78 -4.51 -4.82 13.23
C ILE A 78 -5.14 -5.25 14.56
N GLU A 79 -4.88 -4.54 15.65
CA GLU A 79 -5.44 -4.85 16.97
C GLU A 79 -6.97 -4.72 17.04
N MET A 80 -7.54 -3.86 16.20
CA MET A 80 -8.97 -3.58 16.16
C MET A 80 -9.72 -4.44 15.13
N ALA A 81 -8.98 -5.06 14.20
CA ALA A 81 -9.55 -5.83 13.12
C ALA A 81 -10.21 -7.13 13.60
N ARG A 82 -11.43 -7.39 13.12
CA ARG A 82 -12.22 -8.58 13.41
C ARG A 82 -12.43 -9.48 12.20
N GLY A 83 -12.03 -9.01 11.01
CA GLY A 83 -12.20 -9.72 9.75
C GLY A 83 -11.44 -11.04 9.69
N GLN A 84 -11.91 -11.95 8.85
CA GLN A 84 -11.19 -13.20 8.56
C GLN A 84 -9.87 -12.89 7.84
N TYR A 85 -9.90 -11.89 6.95
CA TYR A 85 -8.75 -11.32 6.27
C TYR A 85 -8.55 -9.87 6.66
N LEU A 86 -7.31 -9.40 6.62
CA LEU A 86 -6.91 -8.02 6.78
C LEU A 86 -6.30 -7.51 5.49
N ALA A 87 -6.60 -6.26 5.15
CA ALA A 87 -5.98 -5.55 4.04
C ALA A 87 -5.71 -4.10 4.42
N PHE A 88 -4.69 -3.51 3.80
CA PHE A 88 -4.25 -2.15 4.06
C PHE A 88 -4.45 -1.30 2.83
N LEU A 89 -5.28 -0.27 2.94
CA LEU A 89 -5.57 0.69 1.90
C LEU A 89 -5.22 2.09 2.42
N ASN A 90 -4.10 2.64 1.97
CA ASN A 90 -3.67 3.97 2.40
C ASN A 90 -4.65 5.05 1.95
N SER A 91 -4.61 6.21 2.60
CA SER A 91 -5.55 7.33 2.37
C SER A 91 -5.44 8.02 1.01
N ASP A 92 -4.57 7.55 0.13
CA ASP A 92 -4.37 8.01 -1.26
C ASP A 92 -4.55 6.90 -2.31
N ASP A 93 -4.91 5.68 -1.87
CA ASP A 93 -5.20 4.52 -2.71
C ASP A 93 -6.72 4.28 -2.79
N ALA A 94 -7.16 3.46 -3.75
CA ALA A 94 -8.57 3.12 -3.91
C ALA A 94 -8.75 1.66 -4.37
N TYR A 95 -9.86 1.03 -3.98
CA TYR A 95 -10.24 -0.26 -4.53
C TYR A 95 -11.07 -0.11 -5.81
N PHE A 96 -11.07 -1.14 -6.66
CA PHE A 96 -12.08 -1.30 -7.70
C PHE A 96 -13.41 -1.74 -7.06
N PRO A 97 -14.56 -1.45 -7.69
CA PRO A 97 -15.88 -1.70 -7.08
C PRO A 97 -16.12 -3.14 -6.63
N ASP A 98 -15.55 -4.13 -7.35
CA ASP A 98 -15.77 -5.55 -7.09
C ASP A 98 -14.63 -6.21 -6.30
N THR A 99 -13.69 -5.43 -5.77
CA THR A 99 -12.49 -5.99 -5.12
C THR A 99 -12.84 -6.91 -3.96
N VAL A 100 -13.72 -6.48 -3.05
CA VAL A 100 -14.11 -7.29 -1.89
C VAL A 100 -14.82 -8.57 -2.33
N GLU A 101 -15.71 -8.50 -3.32
CA GLU A 101 -16.43 -9.67 -3.85
C GLU A 101 -15.48 -10.67 -4.51
N TRP A 102 -14.57 -10.20 -5.38
CA TRP A 102 -13.59 -11.07 -6.04
C TRP A 102 -12.68 -11.78 -5.04
N VAL A 103 -12.16 -11.05 -4.06
CA VAL A 103 -11.28 -11.62 -3.03
C VAL A 103 -12.03 -12.63 -2.18
N LYS A 104 -13.28 -12.34 -1.80
CA LYS A 104 -14.13 -13.23 -1.02
C LYS A 104 -14.45 -14.53 -1.77
N ALA A 105 -14.83 -14.42 -3.04
CA ALA A 105 -15.11 -15.59 -3.88
C ALA A 105 -13.86 -16.46 -4.07
N PHE A 106 -12.71 -15.82 -4.32
CA PHE A 106 -11.43 -16.50 -4.48
C PHE A 106 -10.96 -17.18 -3.19
N ALA A 107 -11.08 -16.51 -2.05
CA ALA A 107 -10.75 -17.06 -0.73
C ALA A 107 -11.55 -18.33 -0.42
N LYS A 108 -12.85 -18.35 -0.75
CA LYS A 108 -13.71 -19.51 -0.55
C LYS A 108 -13.31 -20.71 -1.42
N SER A 109 -12.75 -20.46 -2.61
CA SER A 109 -12.37 -21.52 -3.56
C SER A 109 -10.97 -22.09 -3.31
N THR A 110 -10.07 -21.32 -2.68
CA THR A 110 -8.66 -21.68 -2.53
C THR A 110 -8.22 -21.90 -1.09
N GLU A 111 -8.98 -21.38 -0.11
CA GLU A 111 -8.59 -21.31 1.30
C GLU A 111 -7.24 -20.63 1.56
N ALA A 112 -6.80 -19.80 0.61
CA ALA A 112 -5.49 -19.14 0.58
C ALA A 112 -5.16 -18.41 1.89
N SER A 113 -3.92 -18.48 2.31
CA SER A 113 -3.45 -17.75 3.50
C SER A 113 -3.15 -16.28 3.20
N ILE A 114 -2.61 -16.00 2.01
CA ILE A 114 -2.37 -14.66 1.48
C ILE A 114 -2.84 -14.62 0.03
N ILE A 115 -3.76 -13.71 -0.28
CA ILE A 115 -4.25 -13.46 -1.64
C ILE A 115 -3.61 -12.16 -2.12
N TYR A 116 -3.10 -12.14 -3.35
CA TYR A 116 -2.52 -10.94 -3.94
C TYR A 116 -2.93 -10.80 -5.41
N GLY A 117 -3.02 -9.58 -5.89
CA GLY A 117 -3.46 -9.30 -7.24
C GLY A 117 -2.71 -8.18 -7.94
N ASN A 118 -3.22 -7.78 -9.11
CA ASN A 118 -2.66 -6.70 -9.90
C ASN A 118 -2.96 -5.35 -9.26
N LEU A 119 -2.09 -4.37 -9.55
CA LEU A 119 -2.20 -2.99 -9.13
C LEU A 119 -2.29 -2.07 -10.34
N GLN A 120 -3.28 -1.18 -10.39
CA GLN A 120 -3.27 -0.08 -11.34
C GLN A 120 -2.56 1.12 -10.74
N LYS A 121 -1.41 1.49 -11.29
CA LYS A 121 -0.76 2.74 -10.95
C LYS A 121 -1.41 3.90 -11.67
N GLU A 122 -1.64 4.99 -10.94
CA GLU A 122 -2.20 6.23 -11.47
C GLU A 122 -1.22 7.39 -11.25
N ARG A 123 -1.11 8.25 -12.24
CA ARG A 123 -0.29 9.45 -12.16
C ARG A 123 -0.99 10.61 -12.83
N GLU A 124 -1.20 11.68 -12.08
CA GLU A 124 -1.66 12.93 -12.67
C GLU A 124 -0.51 13.66 -13.36
N LEU A 125 -0.73 14.08 -14.60
CA LEU A 125 0.22 14.85 -15.40
C LEU A 125 -0.51 15.88 -16.25
N GLY A 126 -0.52 17.14 -15.79
CA GLY A 126 -1.11 18.24 -16.54
C GLY A 126 -2.61 18.14 -16.76
N GLY A 127 -3.36 17.65 -15.78
CA GLY A 127 -4.81 17.47 -15.82
C GLY A 127 -5.27 16.14 -16.45
N GLU A 128 -4.34 15.31 -16.93
CA GLU A 128 -4.63 13.95 -17.39
C GLU A 128 -4.17 12.92 -16.36
N ILE A 129 -4.95 11.85 -16.16
CA ILE A 129 -4.56 10.70 -15.35
C ILE A 129 -4.01 9.63 -16.27
N LEU A 130 -2.72 9.35 -16.14
CA LEU A 130 -2.06 8.23 -16.80
C LEU A 130 -2.22 6.99 -15.93
N THR A 131 -2.60 5.87 -16.53
CA THR A 131 -2.78 4.61 -15.82
C THR A 131 -1.87 3.53 -16.38
N ARG A 132 -1.36 2.64 -15.52
CA ARG A 132 -0.59 1.46 -15.94
C ARG A 132 -0.90 0.29 -15.03
N LEU A 133 -1.27 -0.84 -15.63
CA LEU A 133 -1.46 -2.09 -14.89
C LEU A 133 -0.10 -2.72 -14.60
N GLU A 134 0.14 -3.00 -13.31
CA GLU A 134 1.31 -3.73 -12.84
C GLU A 134 0.90 -5.12 -12.38
N LYS A 135 1.64 -6.13 -12.84
CA LYS A 135 1.46 -7.52 -12.38
C LYS A 135 2.50 -7.84 -11.31
N PRO A 136 2.09 -8.49 -10.21
CA PRO A 136 3.03 -8.94 -9.19
C PRO A 136 3.91 -10.08 -9.72
N ASN A 137 5.08 -10.25 -9.11
CA ASN A 137 5.95 -11.40 -9.33
C ASN A 137 6.46 -11.90 -7.99
N LEU A 138 5.81 -12.92 -7.45
CA LEU A 138 6.13 -13.49 -6.14
C LEU A 138 7.56 -14.06 -6.06
N GLU A 139 8.12 -14.57 -7.16
CA GLU A 139 9.48 -15.12 -7.21
C GLU A 139 10.56 -14.07 -6.90
N LEU A 140 10.22 -12.79 -7.07
CA LEU A 140 11.12 -11.71 -6.73
C LEU A 140 11.12 -11.38 -5.23
N MET A 141 10.28 -12.02 -4.39
CA MET A 141 10.10 -11.64 -2.98
C MET A 141 11.42 -11.64 -2.19
N SER A 142 12.32 -12.55 -2.46
CA SER A 142 13.65 -12.57 -1.83
C SER A 142 14.59 -11.45 -2.29
N LYS A 143 14.27 -10.77 -3.41
CA LYS A 143 15.10 -9.72 -4.00
C LYS A 143 14.49 -8.33 -3.83
N THR A 144 13.17 -8.23 -3.83
CA THR A 144 12.41 -6.98 -3.70
C THR A 144 10.97 -7.31 -3.33
N MET A 145 10.15 -6.30 -3.07
CA MET A 145 8.71 -6.48 -2.87
C MET A 145 8.09 -7.06 -4.14
N GLY A 146 7.77 -8.35 -4.12
CA GLY A 146 7.23 -9.11 -5.26
C GLY A 146 5.73 -8.98 -5.43
N VAL A 147 5.02 -8.48 -4.42
CA VAL A 147 3.56 -8.23 -4.41
C VAL A 147 3.27 -6.77 -4.08
N PHE A 148 2.05 -6.32 -4.28
CA PHE A 148 1.66 -4.94 -3.99
C PHE A 148 0.85 -4.88 -2.70
N HIS A 149 1.34 -4.17 -1.70
CA HIS A 149 0.72 -4.08 -0.39
C HIS A 149 -0.78 -3.73 -0.45
N PRO A 150 -1.25 -2.68 -1.19
CA PRO A 150 -2.68 -2.37 -1.26
C PRO A 150 -3.52 -3.40 -2.04
N ALA A 151 -2.90 -4.31 -2.78
CA ALA A 151 -3.56 -5.42 -3.49
C ALA A 151 -3.25 -6.78 -2.83
N THR A 152 -2.95 -6.80 -1.52
CA THR A 152 -2.62 -8.01 -0.75
C THR A 152 -3.56 -8.15 0.44
N PHE A 153 -4.14 -9.34 0.60
CA PHE A 153 -5.14 -9.71 1.61
C PHE A 153 -4.60 -10.88 2.42
N VAL A 154 -4.53 -10.72 3.73
CA VAL A 154 -3.82 -11.64 4.63
C VAL A 154 -4.80 -12.23 5.63
N LYS A 155 -4.84 -13.56 5.80
CA LYS A 155 -5.61 -14.20 6.89
C LYS A 155 -5.18 -13.63 8.24
N ALA A 156 -6.12 -13.19 9.05
CA ALA A 156 -5.88 -12.52 10.34
C ALA A 156 -4.95 -13.33 11.27
N GLY A 157 -5.13 -14.65 11.33
CA GLY A 157 -4.30 -15.54 12.16
C GLY A 157 -2.80 -15.53 11.81
N LEU A 158 -2.41 -15.03 10.62
CA LEU A 158 -1.00 -14.88 10.30
C LEU A 158 -0.34 -13.74 11.09
N PHE A 159 -1.09 -12.70 11.45
CA PHE A 159 -0.59 -11.64 12.34
C PHE A 159 -0.42 -12.13 13.78
N GLU A 160 -1.20 -13.11 14.21
CA GLU A 160 -0.97 -13.81 15.49
C GLU A 160 0.30 -14.65 15.43
N ARG A 161 0.54 -15.36 14.32
CA ARG A 161 1.70 -16.22 14.11
C ARG A 161 3.00 -15.45 13.91
N PHE A 162 3.02 -14.45 13.03
CA PHE A 162 4.23 -13.72 12.65
C PHE A 162 4.43 -12.42 13.45
N GLY A 163 3.45 -12.01 14.26
CA GLY A 163 3.42 -10.71 14.90
C GLY A 163 3.05 -9.58 13.94
N LYS A 164 2.94 -8.38 14.48
CA LYS A 164 2.64 -7.15 13.74
C LYS A 164 3.86 -6.63 12.98
N TYR A 165 3.72 -5.48 12.34
CA TYR A 165 4.82 -4.81 11.65
C TYR A 165 5.91 -4.37 12.64
N ASP A 166 7.17 -4.57 12.25
CA ASP A 166 8.34 -4.17 13.04
C ASP A 166 8.60 -2.67 12.88
N LEU A 167 8.42 -1.91 13.95
CA LEU A 167 8.54 -0.46 13.95
C LEU A 167 9.98 0.06 13.80
N ARG A 168 10.98 -0.82 13.77
CA ARG A 168 12.35 -0.46 13.39
C ARG A 168 12.43 0.00 11.94
N PHE A 169 11.58 -0.54 11.07
CA PHE A 169 11.49 -0.20 9.66
C PHE A 169 10.39 0.84 9.44
N LYS A 170 10.76 1.99 8.88
CA LYS A 170 9.84 3.11 8.65
C LYS A 170 9.26 3.16 7.25
N GLN A 171 9.89 2.42 6.30
CA GLN A 171 9.55 2.44 4.88
C GLN A 171 9.31 1.05 4.28
N ALA A 172 9.72 -0.03 4.95
CA ALA A 172 9.71 -1.39 4.41
C ALA A 172 9.29 -2.46 5.44
N ALA A 173 8.51 -2.11 6.48
CA ALA A 173 8.04 -3.09 7.45
C ALA A 173 7.02 -4.08 6.84
N ASP A 174 6.25 -3.66 5.83
CA ASP A 174 5.40 -4.52 5.01
C ASP A 174 6.23 -5.55 4.24
N TYR A 175 7.34 -5.13 3.62
CA TYR A 175 8.28 -6.04 2.98
C TYR A 175 8.90 -7.02 3.98
N HIS A 176 9.33 -6.55 5.14
CA HIS A 176 9.86 -7.41 6.20
C HIS A 176 8.86 -8.50 6.60
N TRP A 177 7.62 -8.11 6.83
CA TRP A 177 6.55 -9.03 7.24
C TRP A 177 6.23 -10.06 6.16
N LEU A 178 6.01 -9.60 4.91
CA LEU A 178 5.68 -10.46 3.78
C LEU A 178 6.84 -11.38 3.38
N LEU A 179 8.10 -10.91 3.47
CA LEU A 179 9.26 -11.74 3.20
C LEU A 179 9.41 -12.87 4.24
N ARG A 180 9.14 -12.60 5.53
CA ARG A 180 9.12 -13.64 6.56
C ARG A 180 8.07 -14.70 6.26
N ALA A 181 6.85 -14.28 5.92
CA ALA A 181 5.78 -15.19 5.53
C ALA A 181 6.13 -16.02 4.28
N TYR A 182 6.81 -15.42 3.30
CA TYR A 182 7.29 -16.10 2.10
C TYR A 182 8.37 -17.15 2.40
N LEU A 183 9.35 -16.81 3.21
CA LEU A 183 10.44 -17.74 3.60
C LEU A 183 9.92 -18.92 4.43
N GLU A 184 8.87 -18.71 5.23
CA GLU A 184 8.15 -19.75 5.96
C GLU A 184 7.17 -20.56 5.08
N LYS A 185 7.25 -20.39 3.74
CA LYS A 185 6.42 -21.11 2.75
C LYS A 185 4.91 -20.98 3.02
N THR A 186 4.48 -19.83 3.53
CA THR A 186 3.05 -19.53 3.64
C THR A 186 2.40 -19.63 2.26
N ASP A 187 1.15 -20.07 2.20
CA ASP A 187 0.40 -20.18 0.95
C ASP A 187 -0.01 -18.81 0.41
N PHE A 188 0.67 -18.38 -0.66
CA PHE A 188 0.38 -17.17 -1.44
C PHE A 188 -0.35 -17.55 -2.72
N GLN A 189 -1.55 -17.04 -2.94
CA GLN A 189 -2.36 -17.32 -4.13
C GLN A 189 -2.62 -16.05 -4.95
N TYR A 190 -2.33 -16.14 -6.24
CA TYR A 190 -2.47 -15.02 -7.18
C TYR A 190 -3.88 -14.96 -7.76
N LEU A 191 -4.58 -13.85 -7.52
CA LEU A 191 -5.83 -13.49 -8.17
C LEU A 191 -5.55 -12.55 -9.33
N ASN A 192 -5.72 -13.02 -10.57
CA ASN A 192 -5.45 -12.24 -11.78
C ASN A 192 -6.54 -11.19 -12.05
N GLN A 193 -6.72 -10.27 -11.09
CA GLN A 193 -7.61 -9.11 -11.17
C GLN A 193 -6.86 -7.86 -10.73
N ALA A 194 -7.23 -6.69 -11.27
CA ALA A 194 -6.79 -5.41 -10.74
C ALA A 194 -7.60 -5.11 -9.47
N LEU A 195 -6.95 -5.18 -8.31
CA LEU A 195 -7.64 -5.09 -7.01
C LEU A 195 -7.58 -3.68 -6.43
N ALA A 196 -6.49 -2.94 -6.69
CA ALA A 196 -6.34 -1.59 -6.15
C ALA A 196 -5.75 -0.63 -7.19
N LYS A 197 -6.05 0.64 -7.00
CA LYS A 197 -5.45 1.79 -7.67
C LYS A 197 -4.47 2.44 -6.72
N PHE A 198 -3.27 2.70 -7.20
CA PHE A 198 -2.18 3.30 -6.45
C PHE A 198 -1.83 4.67 -7.01
N SER A 199 -2.00 5.72 -6.21
CA SER A 199 -1.63 7.08 -6.60
C SER A 199 -0.12 7.30 -6.45
N THR A 200 0.57 7.67 -7.53
CA THR A 200 2.01 7.95 -7.47
C THR A 200 2.33 9.34 -6.91
N GLY A 201 1.36 10.09 -6.41
CA GLY A 201 1.51 11.41 -5.78
C GLY A 201 1.74 11.40 -4.28
N GLY A 202 1.50 10.28 -3.60
CA GLY A 202 1.54 10.14 -2.15
C GLY A 202 2.93 10.11 -1.52
N VAL A 203 2.96 10.05 -0.18
CA VAL A 203 4.17 10.03 0.67
C VAL A 203 5.03 8.78 0.43
N SER A 204 4.43 7.69 -0.03
CA SER A 204 5.08 6.42 -0.37
C SER A 204 5.97 6.47 -1.63
N ASN A 205 6.13 7.63 -2.24
CA ASN A 205 7.04 7.81 -3.37
C ASN A 205 8.47 7.47 -2.96
N PHE A 206 8.93 6.32 -3.44
CA PHE A 206 10.27 5.74 -3.39
C PHE A 206 11.29 6.61 -2.65
N SER A 207 11.29 6.49 -1.34
CA SER A 207 12.38 6.98 -0.51
C SER A 207 13.59 6.10 -0.82
N CYS A 208 14.78 6.69 -1.01
CA CYS A 208 15.99 5.86 -1.12
C CYS A 208 16.22 5.03 0.14
N GLU A 209 15.61 5.45 1.25
CA GLU A 209 15.58 4.73 2.53
C GLU A 209 14.91 3.36 2.41
N THR A 210 13.90 3.19 1.55
CA THR A 210 13.28 1.89 1.29
C THR A 210 14.30 0.84 0.84
N TYR A 211 15.25 1.21 -0.04
CA TYR A 211 16.31 0.29 -0.46
C TYR A 211 17.30 -0.02 0.66
N ARG A 212 17.62 0.97 1.52
CA ARG A 212 18.47 0.77 2.68
C ARG A 212 17.83 -0.19 3.68
N GLU A 213 16.57 0.02 4.02
CA GLU A 213 15.84 -0.88 4.91
C GLU A 213 15.69 -2.27 4.30
N ALA A 214 15.39 -2.39 3.00
CA ALA A 214 15.32 -3.67 2.31
C ALA A 214 16.65 -4.44 2.37
N ALA A 215 17.81 -3.76 2.24
CA ALA A 215 19.12 -4.38 2.39
C ALA A 215 19.33 -4.95 3.81
N ILE A 216 18.94 -4.21 4.83
CA ILE A 216 19.00 -4.64 6.23
C ILE A 216 18.12 -5.87 6.44
N ILE A 217 16.85 -5.81 5.98
CA ILE A 217 15.88 -6.91 6.08
C ILE A 217 16.43 -8.18 5.41
N GLN A 218 16.94 -8.07 4.19
CA GLN A 218 17.51 -9.21 3.46
C GLN A 218 18.71 -9.81 4.13
N LYS A 219 19.55 -8.98 4.76
CA LYS A 219 20.69 -9.42 5.54
C LYS A 219 20.24 -10.16 6.81
N GLU A 220 19.29 -9.59 7.55
CA GLU A 220 18.72 -10.21 8.76
C GLU A 220 18.06 -11.55 8.46
N LEU A 221 17.32 -11.64 7.34
CA LEU A 221 16.59 -12.85 6.94
C LEU A 221 17.40 -13.83 6.07
N GLY A 222 18.66 -13.53 5.79
CA GLY A 222 19.59 -14.46 5.13
C GLY A 222 19.28 -14.74 3.66
N THR A 223 18.62 -13.84 2.93
CA THR A 223 18.27 -14.07 1.50
C THR A 223 19.48 -13.97 0.56
N GLY A 224 20.60 -13.42 1.02
CA GLY A 224 21.83 -13.28 0.22
C GLY A 224 21.81 -12.15 -0.82
N THR A 225 20.73 -11.37 -0.93
CA THR A 225 20.54 -10.38 -1.99
C THR A 225 20.76 -8.92 -1.53
N HIS A 226 21.17 -8.69 -0.29
CA HIS A 226 21.33 -7.36 0.31
C HIS A 226 22.28 -6.44 -0.46
N ALA A 227 23.36 -6.98 -1.06
CA ALA A 227 24.30 -6.17 -1.86
C ALA A 227 23.66 -5.52 -3.08
N GLU A 228 22.65 -6.16 -3.69
CA GLU A 228 21.87 -5.56 -4.79
C GLU A 228 21.07 -4.37 -4.29
N MET A 229 20.46 -4.46 -3.10
CA MET A 229 19.70 -3.38 -2.50
C MET A 229 20.58 -2.20 -2.06
N GLU A 230 21.77 -2.48 -1.52
CA GLU A 230 22.77 -1.44 -1.22
C GLU A 230 23.16 -0.66 -2.48
N LYS A 231 23.43 -1.37 -3.58
CA LYS A 231 23.72 -0.75 -4.87
C LYS A 231 22.54 0.10 -5.39
N LEU A 232 21.30 -0.41 -5.25
CA LEU A 232 20.10 0.34 -5.63
C LEU A 232 19.91 1.58 -4.75
N HIS A 233 20.23 1.52 -3.46
CA HIS A 233 20.23 2.68 -2.57
C HIS A 233 21.19 3.77 -3.07
N GLU A 234 22.44 3.41 -3.36
CA GLU A 234 23.41 4.36 -3.91
C GLU A 234 22.96 4.98 -5.23
N LEU A 235 22.43 4.16 -6.16
CA LEU A 235 21.91 4.64 -7.44
C LEU A 235 20.71 5.57 -7.25
N CYS A 236 19.84 5.28 -6.30
CA CYS A 236 18.72 6.14 -5.94
C CYS A 236 19.19 7.51 -5.45
N LEU A 237 20.18 7.55 -4.54
CA LEU A 237 20.76 8.80 -4.05
C LEU A 237 21.38 9.64 -5.16
N LYS A 238 22.12 9.01 -6.09
CA LYS A 238 22.69 9.66 -7.28
C LYS A 238 21.59 10.23 -8.18
N LYS A 239 20.53 9.44 -8.44
CA LYS A 239 19.38 9.84 -9.26
C LYS A 239 18.60 11.00 -8.60
N ARG A 240 18.39 10.95 -7.29
CA ARG A 240 17.70 12.01 -6.53
C ARG A 240 18.45 13.36 -6.63
N LYS A 241 19.78 13.33 -6.50
CA LYS A 241 20.60 14.54 -6.72
C LYS A 241 20.43 15.10 -8.14
N ARG A 242 20.47 14.23 -9.16
CA ARG A 242 20.25 14.61 -10.58
C ARG A 242 18.84 15.16 -10.83
N ASN A 243 17.81 14.48 -10.31
CA ASN A 243 16.42 14.91 -10.50
C ASN A 243 16.13 16.26 -9.83
N ARG A 244 16.76 16.57 -8.69
CA ARG A 244 16.67 17.87 -8.05
C ARG A 244 17.26 19.01 -8.89
N LEU A 245 18.26 18.70 -9.72
CA LEU A 245 18.82 19.63 -10.70
C LEU A 245 17.87 19.81 -11.90
N VAL A 246 17.32 18.71 -12.41
CA VAL A 246 16.38 18.68 -13.55
C VAL A 246 15.05 19.34 -13.19
N SER A 247 14.53 19.17 -11.96
CA SER A 247 13.28 19.81 -11.55
C SER A 247 13.42 21.35 -11.52
N LYS A 248 14.58 21.88 -11.11
CA LYS A 248 14.86 23.31 -11.19
C LYS A 248 14.90 23.84 -12.64
N LEU A 249 15.38 23.00 -13.59
CA LEU A 249 15.37 23.33 -15.01
C LEU A 249 13.99 23.17 -15.66
N ALA A 250 13.16 22.26 -15.14
CA ALA A 250 11.78 22.03 -15.61
C ALA A 250 10.79 23.15 -15.23
N GLU A 251 11.20 24.15 -14.44
CA GLU A 251 10.46 25.40 -14.23
C GLU A 251 10.42 26.24 -15.53
N TRP A 252 11.30 25.99 -16.50
CA TRP A 252 11.28 26.65 -17.79
C TRP A 252 10.24 25.99 -18.73
N PRO A 253 9.35 26.78 -19.37
CA PRO A 253 8.21 26.28 -20.14
C PRO A 253 8.57 25.21 -21.18
N ILE A 254 9.63 25.44 -21.97
CA ILE A 254 10.08 24.53 -23.05
C ILE A 254 10.57 23.19 -22.49
N LEU A 255 11.30 23.20 -21.37
CA LEU A 255 11.81 21.98 -20.74
C LEU A 255 10.72 21.20 -20.03
N ARG A 256 9.67 21.88 -19.55
CA ARG A 256 8.49 21.26 -18.97
C ARG A 256 7.74 20.38 -19.97
N ASP A 257 7.58 20.83 -21.21
CA ASP A 257 6.84 20.08 -22.24
C ASP A 257 7.65 18.86 -22.73
N ILE A 258 8.96 18.99 -22.87
CA ILE A 258 9.86 17.85 -23.14
C ILE A 258 9.78 16.82 -22.01
N TYR A 259 9.80 17.26 -20.76
CA TYR A 259 9.69 16.40 -19.59
C TYR A 259 8.34 15.66 -19.54
N ARG A 260 7.23 16.37 -19.82
CA ARG A 260 5.89 15.77 -19.92
C ARG A 260 5.82 14.71 -21.02
N HIS A 261 6.37 14.99 -22.19
CA HIS A 261 6.41 14.04 -23.30
C HIS A 261 7.20 12.76 -22.95
N GLN A 262 8.37 12.91 -22.32
CA GLN A 262 9.18 11.77 -21.87
C GLN A 262 8.45 10.91 -20.80
N ILE A 263 7.69 11.52 -19.89
CA ILE A 263 6.90 10.80 -18.92
C ILE A 263 5.79 10.03 -19.62
N LYS A 264 4.99 10.66 -20.48
CA LYS A 264 3.93 9.99 -21.25
C LYS A 264 4.48 8.77 -22.00
N LYS A 265 5.63 8.89 -22.66
CA LYS A 265 6.28 7.77 -23.39
C LYS A 265 6.70 6.60 -22.49
N ARG A 266 6.93 6.82 -21.21
CA ARG A 266 7.27 5.75 -20.23
C ARG A 266 6.06 5.10 -19.60
N TRP A 267 4.90 5.73 -19.70
CA TRP A 267 3.64 5.23 -19.14
C TRP A 267 2.77 4.49 -20.16
N ASN A 268 2.96 4.77 -21.43
CA ASN A 268 2.44 4.00 -22.55
C ASN A 268 3.43 2.90 -22.95
#